data_436d01d21e8085c87cee6ec82ca3df68
#
_entry.id   436d01d21e8085c87cee6ec82ca3df68
#
_cell.length_a   1.000
_cell.length_b   1.000
_cell.length_c   1.000
_cell.angle_alpha   90.00
_cell.angle_beta   90.00
_cell.angle_gamma   90.00
#
_symmetry.space_group_name_H-M   'P 1'
#
loop_
_entity.id
_entity.type
_entity.pdbx_description
1 polymer ?
#
loop_
_entity_poly.entity_id
_entity_poly.type
_entity_poly.pdbx_seq_one_letter_code
_entity_poly.pdbx_strand_id
1 'polypeptide(L)'
;NNTAMQKTVFTKEQRAIHKLIVDSIGMSDIGLFDGKMGIILSLITYSRNTKHKAIEEVADFLMNQVLNNMTNISPLSFSNGLTGIGWGIEYLIQKGYMPGCGADICSEIDKKLMSCDIRRVDDLSLEHGIYGWLHYIVAHIQGANRCGKQVFDRMYIIDLISKINEY
;
A
#
# COMPACT_ATOMS: atom_id res chain seq x y z
N ASN A 1 -19.10 41.72 -24.86
CA ASN A 1 -18.97 40.28 -24.54
C ASN A 1 -18.23 40.11 -23.21
N ASN A 2 -19.01 40.14 -22.12
CA ASN A 2 -18.49 39.85 -20.77
C ASN A 2 -18.64 38.36 -20.55
N THR A 3 -17.59 37.58 -20.81
CA THR A 3 -17.50 36.20 -20.37
C THR A 3 -17.11 36.26 -18.89
N ALA A 4 -18.11 36.22 -18.02
CA ALA A 4 -17.90 36.10 -16.59
C ALA A 4 -17.20 34.77 -16.33
N MET A 5 -15.95 34.85 -15.93
CA MET A 5 -15.16 33.73 -15.41
C MET A 5 -15.87 33.23 -14.15
N GLN A 6 -16.69 32.17 -14.28
CA GLN A 6 -17.28 31.50 -13.13
C GLN A 6 -16.12 30.99 -12.26
N LYS A 7 -15.92 31.62 -11.10
CA LYS A 7 -15.02 31.12 -10.07
C LYS A 7 -15.53 29.73 -9.65
N THR A 8 -14.90 28.70 -10.12
CA THR A 8 -15.18 27.32 -9.69
C THR A 8 -14.82 27.23 -8.20
N VAL A 9 -15.84 27.20 -7.33
CA VAL A 9 -15.63 27.05 -5.89
C VAL A 9 -15.45 25.57 -5.61
N PHE A 10 -14.21 25.15 -5.39
CA PHE A 10 -13.89 23.78 -5.00
C PHE A 10 -14.50 23.43 -3.64
N THR A 11 -15.06 22.21 -3.52
CA THR A 11 -15.46 21.66 -2.23
C THR A 11 -14.24 21.42 -1.32
N LYS A 12 -14.48 21.17 -0.03
CA LYS A 12 -13.39 20.84 0.91
C LYS A 12 -12.65 19.58 0.48
N GLU A 13 -13.39 18.57 0.01
CA GLU A 13 -12.83 17.31 -0.49
C GLU A 13 -11.98 17.53 -1.74
N GLN A 14 -12.46 18.29 -2.72
CA GLN A 14 -11.68 18.63 -3.91
C GLN A 14 -10.38 19.34 -3.58
N ARG A 15 -10.42 20.27 -2.61
CA ARG A 15 -9.21 20.97 -2.15
C ARG A 15 -8.21 20.01 -1.49
N ALA A 16 -8.71 19.06 -0.68
CA ALA A 16 -7.86 18.05 -0.07
C ALA A 16 -7.19 17.16 -1.12
N ILE A 17 -7.96 16.69 -2.11
CA ILE A 17 -7.42 15.87 -3.22
C ILE A 17 -6.39 16.64 -4.04
N HIS A 18 -6.67 17.89 -4.39
CA HIS A 18 -5.69 18.72 -5.11
C HIS A 18 -4.40 18.92 -4.30
N LYS A 19 -4.53 19.11 -2.98
CA LYS A 19 -3.36 19.19 -2.10
C LYS A 19 -2.54 17.91 -2.14
N LEU A 20 -3.19 16.75 -2.01
CA LEU A 20 -2.48 15.45 -2.09
C LEU A 20 -1.73 15.27 -3.41
N ILE A 21 -2.34 15.68 -4.54
CA ILE A 21 -1.68 15.64 -5.86
C ILE A 21 -0.44 16.53 -5.86
N VAL A 22 -0.56 17.77 -5.36
CA VAL A 22 0.58 18.70 -5.30
C VAL A 22 1.66 18.17 -4.37
N ASP A 23 1.30 17.66 -3.19
CA ASP A 23 2.25 17.12 -2.22
C ASP A 23 2.99 15.88 -2.76
N SER A 24 2.36 15.12 -3.66
CA SER A 24 3.00 13.95 -4.31
C SER A 24 4.12 14.32 -5.29
N ILE A 25 4.11 15.58 -5.79
CA ILE A 25 5.15 16.07 -6.70
C ILE A 25 6.43 16.28 -5.89
N GLY A 26 7.50 15.59 -6.27
CA GLY A 26 8.78 15.68 -5.56
C GLY A 26 8.87 14.85 -4.25
N MET A 27 7.79 14.19 -3.84
CA MET A 27 7.83 13.26 -2.72
C MET A 27 8.71 12.05 -3.08
N SER A 28 9.71 11.74 -2.24
CA SER A 28 10.57 10.57 -2.40
C SER A 28 10.04 9.35 -1.66
N ASP A 29 9.31 9.56 -0.54
CA ASP A 29 8.73 8.49 0.25
C ASP A 29 7.61 7.80 -0.52
N ILE A 30 7.68 6.46 -0.60
CA ILE A 30 6.68 5.63 -1.29
C ILE A 30 5.81 4.82 -0.33
N GLY A 31 6.01 4.99 0.99
CA GLY A 31 5.32 4.26 2.05
C GLY A 31 3.83 4.52 2.15
N LEU A 32 3.22 3.85 3.14
CA LEU A 32 1.77 3.85 3.32
C LEU A 32 1.25 5.08 4.07
N PHE A 33 1.89 5.48 5.19
CA PHE A 33 1.31 6.53 6.05
C PHE A 33 1.59 7.93 5.50
N ASP A 34 2.85 8.26 5.26
CA ASP A 34 3.27 9.60 4.82
C ASP A 34 3.84 9.62 3.40
N GLY A 35 3.65 8.52 2.64
CA GLY A 35 4.22 8.33 1.32
C GLY A 35 3.20 8.23 0.19
N LYS A 36 3.71 7.96 -1.00
CA LYS A 36 2.90 7.87 -2.23
C LYS A 36 1.81 6.81 -2.17
N MET A 37 2.05 5.67 -1.48
CA MET A 37 1.04 4.61 -1.38
C MET A 37 -0.24 5.12 -0.70
N GLY A 38 -0.14 5.86 0.41
CA GLY A 38 -1.30 6.46 1.07
C GLY A 38 -2.04 7.47 0.20
N ILE A 39 -1.30 8.27 -0.56
CA ILE A 39 -1.89 9.20 -1.53
C ILE A 39 -2.64 8.43 -2.62
N ILE A 40 -2.05 7.38 -3.20
CA ILE A 40 -2.68 6.53 -4.22
C ILE A 40 -4.02 5.97 -3.72
N LEU A 41 -4.05 5.40 -2.51
CA LEU A 41 -5.27 4.85 -1.93
C LEU A 41 -6.37 5.92 -1.82
N SER A 42 -6.00 7.13 -1.41
CA SER A 42 -6.92 8.27 -1.29
C SER A 42 -7.45 8.73 -2.66
N LEU A 43 -6.56 8.87 -3.65
CA LEU A 43 -6.91 9.30 -5.01
C LEU A 43 -7.81 8.28 -5.72
N ILE A 44 -7.49 6.98 -5.65
CA ILE A 44 -8.29 5.93 -6.27
C ILE A 44 -9.67 5.85 -5.61
N THR A 45 -9.74 5.89 -4.28
CA THR A 45 -11.02 5.87 -3.57
C THR A 45 -11.89 7.07 -3.98
N TYR A 46 -11.31 8.27 -4.03
CA TYR A 46 -12.03 9.46 -4.47
C TYR A 46 -12.46 9.37 -5.94
N SER A 47 -11.57 8.97 -6.83
CA SER A 47 -11.86 8.81 -8.27
C SER A 47 -13.02 7.85 -8.52
N ARG A 48 -13.04 6.70 -7.86
CA ARG A 48 -14.11 5.70 -7.99
C ARG A 48 -15.45 6.21 -7.49
N ASN A 49 -15.46 6.95 -6.39
CA ASN A 49 -16.70 7.52 -5.84
C ASN A 49 -17.25 8.66 -6.68
N THR A 50 -16.39 9.45 -7.30
CA THR A 50 -16.78 10.65 -8.08
C THR A 50 -16.74 10.42 -9.60
N LYS A 51 -16.24 9.27 -10.06
CA LYS A 51 -16.00 8.95 -11.48
C LYS A 51 -15.06 9.95 -12.17
N HIS A 52 -14.06 10.44 -11.43
CA HIS A 52 -13.12 11.46 -11.88
C HIS A 52 -11.88 10.82 -12.50
N LYS A 53 -11.94 10.48 -13.79
CA LYS A 53 -10.91 9.70 -14.50
C LYS A 53 -9.51 10.33 -14.45
N ALA A 54 -9.40 11.66 -14.55
CA ALA A 54 -8.10 12.32 -14.50
C ALA A 54 -7.36 12.10 -13.16
N ILE A 55 -8.08 11.93 -12.05
CA ILE A 55 -7.49 11.64 -10.74
C ILE A 55 -7.01 10.19 -10.68
N GLU A 56 -7.73 9.27 -11.31
CA GLU A 56 -7.30 7.88 -11.46
C GLU A 56 -5.99 7.79 -12.25
N GLU A 57 -5.85 8.54 -13.34
CA GLU A 57 -4.62 8.59 -14.14
C GLU A 57 -3.40 9.09 -13.32
N VAL A 58 -3.62 10.06 -12.43
CA VAL A 58 -2.56 10.51 -11.50
C VAL A 58 -2.19 9.39 -10.52
N ALA A 59 -3.17 8.69 -9.97
CA ALA A 59 -2.91 7.56 -9.07
C ALA A 59 -2.14 6.43 -9.77
N ASP A 60 -2.48 6.10 -11.02
CA ASP A 60 -1.77 5.11 -11.83
C ASP A 60 -0.32 5.53 -12.09
N PHE A 61 -0.08 6.81 -12.38
CA PHE A 61 1.27 7.34 -12.52
C PHE A 61 2.10 7.19 -11.24
N LEU A 62 1.52 7.52 -10.09
CA LEU A 62 2.18 7.36 -8.79
C LEU A 62 2.42 5.88 -8.47
N MET A 63 1.48 4.99 -8.80
CA MET A 63 1.63 3.54 -8.61
C MET A 63 2.82 3.00 -9.39
N ASN A 64 3.00 3.41 -10.65
CA ASN A 64 4.17 3.03 -11.43
C ASN A 64 5.49 3.47 -10.75
N GLN A 65 5.50 4.66 -10.13
CA GLN A 65 6.67 5.09 -9.36
C GLN A 65 6.92 4.22 -8.13
N VAL A 66 5.87 3.84 -7.40
CA VAL A 66 5.97 2.93 -6.25
C VAL A 66 6.54 1.59 -6.69
N LEU A 67 5.95 0.95 -7.71
CA LEU A 67 6.39 -0.36 -8.20
C LEU A 67 7.85 -0.35 -8.69
N ASN A 68 8.26 0.70 -9.38
CA ASN A 68 9.64 0.82 -9.88
C ASN A 68 10.68 1.06 -8.78
N ASN A 69 10.26 1.62 -7.63
CA ASN A 69 11.19 1.99 -6.56
C ASN A 69 11.12 1.05 -5.34
N MET A 70 10.10 0.21 -5.22
CA MET A 70 9.93 -0.64 -4.04
C MET A 70 11.07 -1.64 -3.81
N THR A 71 11.77 -2.07 -4.88
CA THR A 71 12.92 -2.97 -4.77
C THR A 71 14.13 -2.32 -4.08
N ASN A 72 14.21 -0.99 -4.10
CA ASN A 72 15.29 -0.21 -3.48
C ASN A 72 15.04 0.05 -1.99
N ILE A 73 13.84 -0.29 -1.46
CA ILE A 73 13.48 -0.08 -0.07
C ILE A 73 13.88 -1.29 0.76
N SER A 74 14.59 -1.04 1.87
CA SER A 74 15.03 -2.07 2.80
C SER A 74 14.10 -2.28 4.00
N PRO A 75 13.49 -1.23 4.60
CA PRO A 75 12.65 -1.41 5.79
C PRO A 75 11.42 -2.28 5.50
N LEU A 76 11.11 -3.17 6.45
CA LEU A 76 9.89 -3.99 6.44
C LEU A 76 8.74 -3.33 7.21
N SER A 77 8.90 -2.08 7.65
CA SER A 77 7.87 -1.37 8.42
C SER A 77 6.56 -1.22 7.63
N PHE A 78 5.46 -1.15 8.37
CA PHE A 78 4.13 -0.95 7.81
C PHE A 78 3.87 0.52 7.46
N SER A 79 4.42 1.45 8.23
CA SER A 79 4.22 2.89 8.00
C SER A 79 4.87 3.37 6.70
N ASN A 80 6.16 3.13 6.51
CA ASN A 80 6.95 3.67 5.40
C ASN A 80 7.80 2.62 4.66
N GLY A 81 7.55 1.33 4.90
CA GLY A 81 8.31 0.21 4.33
C GLY A 81 7.48 -0.72 3.48
N LEU A 82 8.09 -1.86 3.18
CA LEU A 82 7.58 -2.82 2.19
C LEU A 82 6.26 -3.47 2.59
N THR A 83 6.03 -3.76 3.88
CA THR A 83 4.77 -4.42 4.29
C THR A 83 3.57 -3.49 4.15
N GLY A 84 3.74 -2.18 4.37
CA GLY A 84 2.68 -1.21 4.11
C GLY A 84 2.39 -1.03 2.62
N ILE A 85 3.44 -1.00 1.79
CA ILE A 85 3.29 -0.96 0.33
C ILE A 85 2.56 -2.21 -0.17
N GLY A 86 2.99 -3.40 0.26
CA GLY A 86 2.37 -4.66 -0.10
C GLY A 86 0.90 -4.75 0.33
N TRP A 87 0.58 -4.28 1.53
CA TRP A 87 -0.80 -4.19 2.01
C TRP A 87 -1.65 -3.26 1.12
N GLY A 88 -1.11 -2.11 0.74
CA GLY A 88 -1.79 -1.19 -0.17
C GLY A 88 -2.06 -1.80 -1.54
N ILE A 89 -1.11 -2.53 -2.12
CA ILE A 89 -1.27 -3.27 -3.37
C ILE A 89 -2.39 -4.31 -3.23
N GLU A 90 -2.36 -5.12 -2.16
CA GLU A 90 -3.40 -6.12 -1.89
C GLU A 90 -4.78 -5.47 -1.75
N TYR A 91 -4.86 -4.37 -1.02
CA TYR A 91 -6.12 -3.63 -0.88
C TYR A 91 -6.68 -3.22 -2.24
N LEU A 92 -5.87 -2.66 -3.12
CA LEU A 92 -6.30 -2.21 -4.45
C LEU A 92 -6.75 -3.37 -5.34
N ILE A 93 -6.02 -4.49 -5.32
CA ILE A 93 -6.38 -5.69 -6.08
C ILE A 93 -7.68 -6.29 -5.55
N GLN A 94 -7.81 -6.46 -4.24
CA GLN A 94 -8.99 -7.07 -3.63
C GLN A 94 -10.26 -6.24 -3.76
N LYS A 95 -10.12 -4.91 -3.91
CA LYS A 95 -11.22 -3.99 -4.22
C LYS A 95 -11.53 -3.90 -5.72
N GLY A 96 -10.77 -4.59 -6.57
CA GLY A 96 -10.94 -4.52 -8.03
C GLY A 96 -10.49 -3.19 -8.63
N TYR A 97 -9.66 -2.44 -7.94
CA TYR A 97 -9.12 -1.17 -8.42
C TYR A 97 -7.84 -1.35 -9.23
N MET A 98 -7.14 -2.43 -9.01
CA MET A 98 -5.92 -2.80 -9.71
C MET A 98 -6.04 -4.24 -10.23
N PRO A 99 -5.68 -4.52 -11.49
CA PRO A 99 -5.63 -5.89 -12.01
C PRO A 99 -4.40 -6.64 -11.49
N GLY A 100 -4.45 -7.96 -11.53
CA GLY A 100 -3.31 -8.82 -11.23
C GLY A 100 -3.52 -9.70 -9.99
N CYS A 101 -2.44 -10.35 -9.58
CA CYS A 101 -2.37 -11.18 -8.38
C CYS A 101 -1.25 -10.66 -7.49
N GLY A 102 -1.57 -10.35 -6.22
CA GLY A 102 -0.59 -9.86 -5.26
C GLY A 102 0.59 -10.80 -5.08
N ALA A 103 0.37 -12.12 -5.14
CA ALA A 103 1.43 -13.12 -5.03
C ALA A 103 2.54 -12.99 -6.11
N ASP A 104 2.22 -12.43 -7.27
CA ASP A 104 3.23 -12.17 -8.30
C ASP A 104 3.93 -10.83 -8.05
N ILE A 105 3.17 -9.81 -7.68
CA ILE A 105 3.66 -8.44 -7.55
C ILE A 105 4.52 -8.28 -6.28
N CYS A 106 4.12 -8.92 -5.18
CA CYS A 106 4.74 -8.78 -3.86
C CYS A 106 5.77 -9.87 -3.54
N SER A 107 6.14 -10.74 -4.50
CA SER A 107 7.04 -11.88 -4.25
C SER A 107 8.39 -11.50 -3.62
N GLU A 108 8.94 -10.32 -3.96
CA GLU A 108 10.18 -9.83 -3.36
C GLU A 108 9.97 -9.34 -1.92
N ILE A 109 8.79 -8.83 -1.58
CA ILE A 109 8.43 -8.49 -0.20
C ILE A 109 8.39 -9.76 0.64
N ASP A 110 7.74 -10.80 0.13
CA ASP A 110 7.64 -12.10 0.81
C ASP A 110 9.00 -12.72 1.10
N LYS A 111 9.89 -12.71 0.10
CA LYS A 111 11.26 -13.21 0.27
C LYS A 111 12.02 -12.46 1.36
N LYS A 112 11.94 -11.13 1.35
CA LYS A 112 12.58 -10.29 2.38
C LYS A 112 11.99 -10.57 3.75
N LEU A 113 10.68 -10.69 3.86
CA LEU A 113 9.98 -10.94 5.11
C LEU A 113 10.37 -12.33 5.68
N MET A 114 10.34 -13.37 4.85
CA MET A 114 10.75 -14.73 5.25
C MET A 114 12.26 -14.85 5.55
N SER A 115 13.09 -13.93 5.06
CA SER A 115 14.51 -13.89 5.42
C SER A 115 14.77 -13.36 6.84
N CYS A 116 13.79 -12.70 7.44
CA CYS A 116 13.89 -12.21 8.81
C CYS A 116 13.54 -13.32 9.81
N ASP A 117 14.42 -13.56 10.80
CA ASP A 117 14.09 -14.44 11.91
C ASP A 117 13.10 -13.74 12.85
N ILE A 118 11.82 -14.06 12.68
CA ILE A 118 10.71 -13.41 13.41
C ILE A 118 10.81 -13.58 14.91
N ARG A 119 11.49 -14.65 15.40
CA ARG A 119 11.69 -14.92 16.82
C ARG A 119 12.57 -13.86 17.49
N ARG A 120 13.40 -13.17 16.70
CA ARG A 120 14.31 -12.11 17.16
C ARG A 120 13.74 -10.70 17.03
N VAL A 121 12.50 -10.57 16.56
CA VAL A 121 11.86 -9.27 16.45
C VAL A 121 11.16 -8.95 17.75
N ASP A 122 11.63 -7.92 18.44
CA ASP A 122 11.08 -7.48 19.73
C ASP A 122 10.03 -6.37 19.59
N ASP A 123 10.02 -5.67 18.46
CA ASP A 123 9.05 -4.62 18.19
C ASP A 123 7.71 -5.23 17.76
N LEU A 124 6.68 -5.02 18.58
CA LEU A 124 5.30 -5.44 18.30
C LEU A 124 4.44 -4.33 17.71
N SER A 125 4.98 -3.12 17.54
CA SER A 125 4.18 -1.98 17.08
C SER A 125 3.53 -2.23 15.71
N LEU A 126 2.46 -1.47 15.43
CA LEU A 126 1.83 -1.47 14.12
C LEU A 126 2.73 -0.81 13.07
N GLU A 127 3.41 0.26 13.44
CA GLU A 127 4.16 1.07 12.47
C GLU A 127 5.42 0.36 11.97
N HIS A 128 6.16 -0.30 12.88
CA HIS A 128 7.49 -0.84 12.58
C HIS A 128 7.65 -2.32 12.87
N GLY A 129 6.77 -2.90 13.69
CA GLY A 129 6.89 -4.24 14.25
C GLY A 129 5.94 -5.28 13.66
N ILE A 130 5.81 -6.37 14.42
CA ILE A 130 5.11 -7.59 14.01
C ILE A 130 3.64 -7.34 13.68
N TYR A 131 2.94 -6.46 14.40
CA TYR A 131 1.53 -6.20 14.09
C TYR A 131 1.34 -5.57 12.70
N GLY A 132 2.27 -4.72 12.28
CA GLY A 132 2.26 -4.21 10.90
C GLY A 132 2.50 -5.30 9.87
N TRP A 133 3.45 -6.22 10.13
CA TRP A 133 3.69 -7.36 9.24
C TRP A 133 2.48 -8.27 9.14
N LEU A 134 1.76 -8.50 10.26
CA LEU A 134 0.53 -9.29 10.27
C LEU A 134 -0.55 -8.70 9.37
N HIS A 135 -0.74 -7.39 9.37
CA HIS A 135 -1.70 -6.75 8.47
C HIS A 135 -1.41 -7.09 7.00
N TYR A 136 -0.14 -7.02 6.59
CA TYR A 136 0.27 -7.42 5.26
C TYR A 136 0.07 -8.91 5.04
N ILE A 137 0.61 -9.77 5.91
CA ILE A 137 0.58 -11.24 5.75
C ILE A 137 -0.84 -11.75 5.60
N VAL A 138 -1.77 -11.28 6.46
CA VAL A 138 -3.18 -11.71 6.40
C VAL A 138 -3.84 -11.27 5.10
N ALA A 139 -3.67 -10.01 4.70
CA ALA A 139 -4.21 -9.50 3.45
C ALA A 139 -3.64 -10.27 2.24
N HIS A 140 -2.32 -10.56 2.28
CA HIS A 140 -1.62 -11.23 1.19
C HIS A 140 -2.03 -12.72 1.05
N ILE A 141 -2.17 -13.44 2.16
CA ILE A 141 -2.70 -14.82 2.14
C ILE A 141 -4.11 -14.83 1.56
N GLN A 142 -4.98 -13.89 1.96
CA GLN A 142 -6.34 -13.80 1.43
C GLN A 142 -6.35 -13.52 -0.08
N GLY A 143 -5.49 -12.63 -0.55
CA GLY A 143 -5.33 -12.32 -1.98
C GLY A 143 -4.78 -13.52 -2.76
N ALA A 144 -3.73 -14.15 -2.28
CA ALA A 144 -3.10 -15.32 -2.89
C ALA A 144 -4.08 -16.51 -3.01
N ASN A 145 -4.89 -16.77 -1.99
CA ASN A 145 -5.90 -17.81 -2.02
C ASN A 145 -6.94 -17.59 -3.14
N ARG A 146 -7.31 -16.35 -3.43
CA ARG A 146 -8.22 -16.03 -4.56
C ARG A 146 -7.57 -16.33 -5.92
N CYS A 147 -6.24 -16.26 -5.98
CA CYS A 147 -5.46 -16.60 -7.18
C CYS A 147 -5.05 -18.09 -7.22
N GLY A 148 -5.43 -18.91 -6.23
CA GLY A 148 -5.01 -20.29 -6.12
C GLY A 148 -3.51 -20.47 -5.84
N LYS A 149 -2.86 -19.50 -5.18
CA LYS A 149 -1.43 -19.49 -4.87
C LYS A 149 -1.17 -19.61 -3.38
N GLN A 150 -0.02 -20.16 -3.02
CA GLN A 150 0.53 -20.17 -1.66
C GLN A 150 1.74 -19.23 -1.63
N VAL A 151 1.83 -18.36 -0.60
CA VAL A 151 2.82 -17.28 -0.54
C VAL A 151 3.86 -17.45 0.58
N PHE A 152 3.49 -17.96 1.74
CA PHE A 152 4.42 -18.19 2.86
C PHE A 152 4.59 -19.67 3.14
N ASP A 153 5.79 -20.07 3.56
CA ASP A 153 6.00 -21.42 4.01
C ASP A 153 5.34 -21.67 5.38
N ARG A 154 5.06 -22.96 5.63
CA ARG A 154 4.35 -23.37 6.83
C ARG A 154 5.13 -23.06 8.12
N MET A 155 6.45 -23.20 8.09
CA MET A 155 7.28 -23.01 9.27
C MET A 155 7.32 -21.53 9.65
N TYR A 156 7.42 -20.63 8.67
CA TYR A 156 7.36 -19.19 8.90
C TYR A 156 6.05 -18.77 9.60
N ILE A 157 4.92 -19.32 9.15
CA ILE A 157 3.63 -19.05 9.78
C ILE A 157 3.54 -19.62 11.21
N ILE A 158 4.10 -20.81 11.46
CA ILE A 158 4.15 -21.39 12.81
C ILE A 158 4.99 -20.52 13.75
N ASP A 159 6.18 -20.09 13.31
CA ASP A 159 7.07 -19.23 14.10
C ASP A 159 6.38 -17.87 14.40
N LEU A 160 5.65 -17.29 13.42
CA LEU A 160 4.89 -16.07 13.59
C LEU A 160 3.78 -16.22 14.65
N ILE A 161 2.98 -17.29 14.57
CA ILE A 161 1.92 -17.58 15.53
C ILE A 161 2.51 -17.80 16.91
N SER A 162 3.61 -18.54 17.02
CA SER A 162 4.29 -18.80 18.28
C SER A 162 4.77 -17.50 18.92
N LYS A 163 5.37 -16.62 18.13
CA LYS A 163 5.86 -15.31 18.60
C LYS A 163 4.74 -14.42 19.13
N ILE A 164 3.58 -14.43 18.48
CA ILE A 164 2.43 -13.64 18.94
C ILE A 164 1.84 -14.18 20.24
N ASN A 165 1.86 -15.51 20.42
CA ASN A 165 1.31 -16.16 21.62
C ASN A 165 2.23 -16.03 22.85
N GLU A 166 3.45 -15.51 22.73
CA GLU A 166 4.35 -15.20 23.84
C GLU A 166 3.92 -13.96 24.63
N TYR A 167 3.00 -13.17 24.09
CA TYR A 167 2.51 -11.89 24.64
C TYR A 167 1.00 -11.91 24.91
#